data_c6088c2fbb5151fd5b6ff5c2b631b960
#
_entry.id   c6088c2fbb5151fd5b6ff5c2b631b960
#
_cell.length_a   1.000
_cell.length_b   1.000
_cell.length_c   1.000
_cell.angle_alpha   90.00
_cell.angle_beta   90.00
_cell.angle_gamma   90.00
#
_symmetry.space_group_name_H-M   'P 1'
#
loop_
_entity.id
_entity.type
_entity.pdbx_description
1 polymer ?
#
loop_
_entity_poly.entity_id
_entity_poly.type
_entity_poly.pdbx_seq_one_letter_code
_entity_poly.pdbx_strand_id
1 'polypeptide(L)'
;MKRKYFVLLALLGAVAFAANDAHAQKNPDREYYELKIYHFKDSAQEKILNTYFQFALLPALHRQKIEYIGVFKAIANDTAADKLMYVFTPFKSLKEMQQVNKDIMYDKAYNAAGSVYLDAAYNKPPYTRMEVIILYAFPLAPKMQLPQLRSAANERVYELRSYESATEKIFANKVQMFNEGGEVPLFKRLNFNAVFYSEVIAGAHMPNLMYMTTFENMQEREAHWKTFVEDAEWKKLSSMPEYQNNVQHIDITFLRPLLYSDF
;
A
#
# COMPACT_ATOMS: atom_id res chain seq x y z
N MET A 1 2.43 -30.79 88.50
CA MET A 1 2.05 -31.01 87.08
C MET A 1 1.69 -29.68 86.49
N LYS A 2 2.61 -29.06 85.64
CA LYS A 2 2.36 -27.76 84.96
C LYS A 2 2.45 -28.01 83.49
N ARG A 3 1.30 -27.91 82.73
CA ARG A 3 1.24 -27.98 81.27
C ARG A 3 1.65 -26.62 80.72
N LYS A 4 2.73 -26.67 79.89
CA LYS A 4 3.14 -25.50 79.10
C LYS A 4 2.42 -25.59 77.70
N TYR A 5 1.65 -24.56 77.39
CA TYR A 5 1.05 -24.37 76.08
C TYR A 5 2.06 -23.69 75.17
N PHE A 6 2.42 -24.34 74.08
CA PHE A 6 3.20 -23.75 72.97
C PHE A 6 2.22 -23.06 72.03
N VAL A 7 2.33 -21.76 71.93
CA VAL A 7 1.59 -20.97 70.93
C VAL A 7 2.46 -20.93 69.62
N LEU A 8 1.98 -21.56 68.59
CA LEU A 8 2.60 -21.52 67.27
C LEU A 8 2.05 -20.31 66.50
N LEU A 9 2.84 -19.25 66.34
CA LEU A 9 2.51 -18.09 65.50
C LEU A 9 2.77 -18.46 64.06
N ALA A 10 1.72 -18.65 63.24
CA ALA A 10 1.82 -18.79 61.81
C ALA A 10 1.90 -17.39 61.13
N LEU A 11 3.06 -17.00 60.65
CA LEU A 11 3.23 -15.82 59.79
C LEU A 11 2.77 -16.18 58.38
N LEU A 12 1.58 -15.68 57.98
CA LEU A 12 1.12 -15.66 56.61
C LEU A 12 1.82 -14.50 55.88
N GLY A 13 2.85 -14.83 55.12
CA GLY A 13 3.46 -13.92 54.14
C GLY A 13 2.53 -13.72 52.94
N ALA A 14 1.88 -12.59 52.87
CA ALA A 14 1.17 -12.17 51.63
C ALA A 14 2.21 -11.78 50.57
N VAL A 15 2.47 -12.67 49.61
CA VAL A 15 3.21 -12.34 48.38
C VAL A 15 2.25 -11.56 47.51
N ALA A 16 2.37 -10.24 47.47
CA ALA A 16 1.72 -9.39 46.50
C ALA A 16 2.37 -9.65 45.14
N PHE A 17 1.71 -10.43 44.26
CA PHE A 17 2.03 -10.45 42.84
C PHE A 17 1.66 -9.07 42.29
N ALA A 18 2.64 -8.19 42.09
CA ALA A 18 2.49 -7.06 41.22
C ALA A 18 2.28 -7.61 39.81
N ALA A 19 1.04 -7.65 39.35
CA ALA A 19 0.73 -7.84 37.95
C ALA A 19 1.34 -6.64 37.21
N ASN A 20 2.51 -6.86 36.58
CA ASN A 20 2.98 -5.97 35.53
C ASN A 20 1.95 -6.05 34.42
N ASP A 21 1.00 -5.12 34.36
CA ASP A 21 0.24 -4.80 33.19
C ASP A 21 1.30 -4.33 32.13
N ALA A 22 1.92 -5.29 31.45
CA ALA A 22 2.57 -5.02 30.19
C ALA A 22 1.46 -4.46 29.30
N HIS A 23 1.42 -3.13 29.19
CA HIS A 23 0.64 -2.47 28.17
C HIS A 23 1.16 -3.04 26.84
N ALA A 24 0.48 -4.07 26.34
CA ALA A 24 0.66 -4.51 24.98
C ALA A 24 0.40 -3.27 24.13
N GLN A 25 1.46 -2.68 23.62
CA GLN A 25 1.38 -1.53 22.72
C GLN A 25 0.47 -2.00 21.57
N LYS A 26 -0.78 -1.50 21.56
CA LYS A 26 -1.77 -1.90 20.57
C LYS A 26 -1.15 -1.53 19.24
N ASN A 27 -0.75 -2.54 18.45
CA ASN A 27 -0.24 -2.30 17.11
C ASN A 27 -1.26 -1.42 16.38
N PRO A 28 -0.85 -0.32 15.77
CA PRO A 28 -1.78 0.54 15.06
C PRO A 28 -2.58 -0.30 14.06
N ASP A 29 -3.88 -0.02 13.94
CA ASP A 29 -4.73 -0.66 12.94
C ASP A 29 -4.17 -0.33 11.54
N ARG A 30 -3.51 -1.31 10.93
CA ARG A 30 -2.86 -1.19 9.62
C ARG A 30 -3.89 -1.45 8.53
N GLU A 31 -3.87 -0.61 7.50
CA GLU A 31 -4.73 -0.77 6.32
C GLU A 31 -4.25 -1.89 5.42
N TYR A 32 -5.20 -2.40 4.63
CA TYR A 32 -4.97 -3.25 3.48
C TYR A 32 -5.26 -2.45 2.21
N TYR A 33 -4.52 -2.73 1.15
CA TYR A 33 -4.76 -2.09 -0.14
C TYR A 33 -5.00 -3.14 -1.20
N GLU A 34 -5.96 -2.88 -2.08
CA GLU A 34 -6.11 -3.61 -3.33
C GLU A 34 -5.55 -2.74 -4.46
N LEU A 35 -4.56 -3.24 -5.15
CA LEU A 35 -4.01 -2.62 -6.35
C LEU A 35 -4.39 -3.47 -7.56
N LYS A 36 -5.32 -2.97 -8.37
CA LYS A 36 -5.69 -3.59 -9.65
C LYS A 36 -4.89 -2.96 -10.77
N ILE A 37 -4.32 -3.81 -11.64
CA ILE A 37 -3.58 -3.39 -12.83
C ILE A 37 -4.35 -3.90 -14.05
N TYR A 38 -4.82 -2.96 -14.87
CA TYR A 38 -5.53 -3.26 -16.10
C TYR A 38 -4.60 -3.08 -17.28
N HIS A 39 -4.42 -4.13 -18.05
CA HIS A 39 -3.69 -4.13 -19.32
C HIS A 39 -4.68 -3.85 -20.45
N PHE A 40 -4.35 -2.96 -21.33
CA PHE A 40 -5.17 -2.64 -22.50
C PHE A 40 -4.31 -2.31 -23.72
N LYS A 41 -4.86 -2.47 -24.93
CA LYS A 41 -4.11 -2.38 -26.16
C LYS A 41 -4.37 -1.11 -26.98
N ASP A 42 -5.58 -0.54 -26.87
CA ASP A 42 -6.04 0.51 -27.76
C ASP A 42 -6.94 1.55 -27.05
N SER A 43 -7.22 2.63 -27.75
CA SER A 43 -8.06 3.73 -27.24
C SER A 43 -9.53 3.33 -27.00
N ALA A 44 -10.02 2.28 -27.67
CA ALA A 44 -11.38 1.80 -27.43
C ALA A 44 -11.48 1.14 -26.05
N GLN A 45 -10.53 0.27 -25.70
CA GLN A 45 -10.44 -0.32 -24.37
C GLN A 45 -10.16 0.76 -23.31
N GLU A 46 -9.27 1.71 -23.59
CA GLU A 46 -8.99 2.83 -22.70
C GLU A 46 -10.25 3.63 -22.37
N LYS A 47 -11.07 3.93 -23.39
CA LYS A 47 -12.33 4.65 -23.19
C LYS A 47 -13.32 3.86 -22.33
N ILE A 48 -13.44 2.55 -22.55
CA ILE A 48 -14.33 1.69 -21.74
C ILE A 48 -13.86 1.69 -20.28
N LEU A 49 -12.56 1.50 -20.02
CA LEU A 49 -11.99 1.50 -18.67
C LEU A 49 -12.22 2.85 -17.98
N ASN A 50 -11.92 3.98 -18.65
CA ASN A 50 -12.15 5.31 -18.08
C ASN A 50 -13.63 5.53 -17.74
N THR A 51 -14.54 5.18 -18.65
CA THR A 51 -15.99 5.31 -18.41
C THR A 51 -16.44 4.46 -17.21
N TYR A 52 -15.97 3.24 -17.14
CA TYR A 52 -16.28 2.32 -16.04
C TYR A 52 -15.75 2.82 -14.69
N PHE A 53 -14.48 3.25 -14.64
CA PHE A 53 -13.91 3.76 -13.38
C PHE A 53 -14.62 5.02 -12.92
N GLN A 54 -14.81 6.00 -13.80
CA GLN A 54 -15.36 7.30 -13.46
C GLN A 54 -16.84 7.23 -13.05
N PHE A 55 -17.67 6.47 -13.79
CA PHE A 55 -19.12 6.54 -13.65
C PHE A 55 -19.74 5.34 -12.94
N ALA A 56 -19.03 4.22 -12.81
CA ALA A 56 -19.55 3.04 -12.15
C ALA A 56 -18.74 2.69 -10.88
N LEU A 57 -17.43 2.40 -11.01
CA LEU A 57 -16.63 1.86 -9.92
C LEU A 57 -16.44 2.85 -8.78
N LEU A 58 -15.89 4.05 -9.04
CA LEU A 58 -15.62 5.04 -8.00
C LEU A 58 -16.91 5.43 -7.25
N PRO A 59 -18.02 5.79 -7.93
CA PRO A 59 -19.26 6.09 -7.24
C PRO A 59 -19.81 4.93 -6.40
N ALA A 60 -19.62 3.68 -6.85
CA ALA A 60 -20.04 2.51 -6.08
C ALA A 60 -19.19 2.33 -4.82
N LEU A 61 -17.87 2.46 -4.92
CA LEU A 61 -16.96 2.39 -3.77
C LEU A 61 -17.24 3.53 -2.78
N HIS A 62 -17.48 4.76 -3.24
CA HIS A 62 -17.86 5.88 -2.37
C HIS A 62 -19.19 5.62 -1.63
N ARG A 63 -20.19 4.98 -2.27
CA ARG A 63 -21.42 4.56 -1.58
C ARG A 63 -21.16 3.53 -0.48
N GLN A 64 -20.09 2.71 -0.62
CA GLN A 64 -19.62 1.77 0.41
C GLN A 64 -18.72 2.44 1.46
N LYS A 65 -18.59 3.77 1.46
CA LYS A 65 -17.75 4.55 2.38
C LYS A 65 -16.25 4.27 2.24
N ILE A 66 -15.83 3.80 1.07
CA ILE A 66 -14.42 3.78 0.70
C ILE A 66 -14.07 5.16 0.15
N GLU A 67 -13.09 5.80 0.77
CA GLU A 67 -12.60 7.12 0.40
C GLU A 67 -11.20 7.01 -0.21
N TYR A 68 -10.82 8.00 -1.01
CA TYR A 68 -9.47 8.13 -1.56
C TYR A 68 -9.04 6.97 -2.48
N ILE A 69 -9.86 6.73 -3.51
CA ILE A 69 -9.56 5.74 -4.55
C ILE A 69 -8.63 6.38 -5.59
N GLY A 70 -7.42 5.82 -5.73
CA GLY A 70 -6.46 6.26 -6.73
C GLY A 70 -6.71 5.59 -8.08
N VAL A 71 -6.87 6.39 -9.14
CA VAL A 71 -6.90 5.86 -10.51
C VAL A 71 -5.80 6.54 -11.31
N PHE A 72 -4.91 5.73 -11.86
CA PHE A 72 -3.69 6.22 -12.51
C PHE A 72 -3.51 5.60 -13.88
N LYS A 73 -2.81 6.33 -14.75
CA LYS A 73 -2.33 5.86 -16.04
C LYS A 73 -0.79 5.85 -16.05
N ALA A 74 -0.18 4.78 -16.57
CA ALA A 74 1.26 4.75 -16.72
C ALA A 74 1.73 5.81 -17.72
N ILE A 75 2.79 6.56 -17.37
CA ILE A 75 3.38 7.59 -18.25
C ILE A 75 3.92 6.95 -19.52
N ALA A 76 4.45 5.74 -19.44
CA ALA A 76 4.98 4.99 -20.58
C ALA A 76 3.93 4.58 -21.63
N ASN A 77 2.62 4.72 -21.35
CA ASN A 77 1.55 4.28 -22.24
C ASN A 77 1.57 4.92 -23.65
N ASP A 78 2.18 6.09 -23.79
CA ASP A 78 2.24 6.78 -25.07
C ASP A 78 3.06 5.99 -26.11
N THR A 79 4.05 5.21 -25.66
CA THR A 79 4.95 4.41 -26.50
C THR A 79 4.88 2.91 -26.24
N ALA A 80 4.30 2.47 -25.11
CA ALA A 80 4.22 1.07 -24.75
C ALA A 80 3.23 0.30 -25.61
N ALA A 81 3.61 -0.92 -26.00
CA ALA A 81 2.71 -1.86 -26.65
C ALA A 81 1.64 -2.41 -25.70
N ASP A 82 2.03 -2.70 -24.46
CA ASP A 82 1.15 -3.06 -23.36
C ASP A 82 0.90 -1.82 -22.49
N LYS A 83 -0.31 -1.32 -22.50
CA LYS A 83 -0.71 -0.08 -21.82
C LYS A 83 -1.37 -0.42 -20.50
N LEU A 84 -1.09 0.38 -19.46
CA LEU A 84 -1.48 0.06 -18.08
C LEU A 84 -2.32 1.18 -17.45
N MET A 85 -3.38 0.76 -16.76
CA MET A 85 -4.10 1.58 -15.78
C MET A 85 -4.12 0.91 -14.43
N TYR A 86 -4.02 1.70 -13.38
CA TYR A 86 -3.95 1.24 -12.00
C TYR A 86 -5.13 1.78 -11.20
N VAL A 87 -5.74 0.92 -10.39
CA VAL A 87 -6.76 1.33 -9.40
C VAL A 87 -6.26 0.91 -8.04
N PHE A 88 -6.01 1.88 -7.17
CA PHE A 88 -5.60 1.69 -5.78
C PHE A 88 -6.79 1.96 -4.86
N THR A 89 -7.12 1.00 -4.01
CA THR A 89 -8.28 1.07 -3.11
C THR A 89 -7.87 0.70 -1.68
N PRO A 90 -7.99 1.62 -0.69
CA PRO A 90 -7.69 1.32 0.70
C PRO A 90 -8.86 0.65 1.41
N PHE A 91 -8.56 -0.27 2.34
CA PHE A 91 -9.53 -0.95 3.19
C PHE A 91 -8.99 -1.08 4.62
N LYS A 92 -9.89 -1.04 5.59
CA LYS A 92 -9.54 -1.25 7.02
C LYS A 92 -9.19 -2.70 7.33
N SER A 93 -9.68 -3.66 6.53
CA SER A 93 -9.44 -5.08 6.71
C SER A 93 -9.73 -5.88 5.43
N LEU A 94 -9.19 -7.10 5.34
CA LEU A 94 -9.54 -8.05 4.28
C LEU A 94 -11.03 -8.41 4.28
N LYS A 95 -11.66 -8.43 5.46
CA LYS A 95 -13.11 -8.67 5.58
C LYS A 95 -13.92 -7.54 4.94
N GLU A 96 -13.53 -6.28 5.18
CA GLU A 96 -14.17 -5.12 4.54
C GLU A 96 -14.00 -5.19 3.02
N MET A 97 -12.79 -5.46 2.54
CA MET A 97 -12.50 -5.61 1.11
C MET A 97 -13.42 -6.67 0.45
N GLN A 98 -13.53 -7.85 1.06
CA GLN A 98 -14.39 -8.92 0.56
C GLN A 98 -15.86 -8.51 0.56
N GLN A 99 -16.32 -7.85 1.63
CA GLN A 99 -17.70 -7.41 1.74
C GLN A 99 -18.03 -6.33 0.71
N VAL A 100 -17.18 -5.31 0.57
CA VAL A 100 -17.36 -4.24 -0.41
C VAL A 100 -17.38 -4.80 -1.84
N ASN A 101 -16.42 -5.65 -2.20
CA ASN A 101 -16.37 -6.29 -3.52
C ASN A 101 -17.63 -7.14 -3.82
N LYS A 102 -18.22 -7.74 -2.81
CA LYS A 102 -19.49 -8.44 -2.93
C LYS A 102 -20.66 -7.48 -3.09
N ASP A 103 -20.75 -6.45 -2.27
CA ASP A 103 -21.91 -5.55 -2.19
C ASP A 103 -22.07 -4.69 -3.44
N ILE A 104 -20.96 -4.23 -4.05
CA ILE A 104 -21.02 -3.47 -5.31
C ILE A 104 -21.65 -4.28 -6.45
N MET A 105 -21.54 -5.61 -6.45
CA MET A 105 -22.19 -6.44 -7.50
C MET A 105 -23.72 -6.40 -7.45
N TYR A 106 -24.30 -6.05 -6.30
CA TYR A 106 -25.76 -5.88 -6.13
C TYR A 106 -26.21 -4.43 -6.23
N ASP A 107 -25.29 -3.48 -6.43
CA ASP A 107 -25.60 -2.06 -6.60
C ASP A 107 -26.18 -1.82 -8.00
N LYS A 108 -27.48 -1.46 -8.05
CA LYS A 108 -28.19 -1.21 -9.32
C LYS A 108 -27.59 -0.07 -10.13
N ALA A 109 -27.11 0.99 -9.47
CA ALA A 109 -26.50 2.13 -10.16
C ALA A 109 -25.14 1.74 -10.75
N TYR A 110 -24.34 0.96 -10.03
CA TYR A 110 -23.09 0.39 -10.53
C TYR A 110 -23.32 -0.49 -11.77
N ASN A 111 -24.29 -1.42 -11.70
CA ASN A 111 -24.59 -2.31 -12.81
C ASN A 111 -25.09 -1.55 -14.04
N ALA A 112 -25.96 -0.55 -13.85
CA ALA A 112 -26.48 0.26 -14.96
C ALA A 112 -25.39 1.11 -15.62
N ALA A 113 -24.57 1.81 -14.82
CA ALA A 113 -23.52 2.68 -15.33
C ALA A 113 -22.33 1.89 -15.91
N GLY A 114 -22.07 0.71 -15.35
CA GLY A 114 -20.96 -0.16 -15.73
C GLY A 114 -21.28 -1.16 -16.84
N SER A 115 -22.50 -1.20 -17.38
CA SER A 115 -22.97 -2.27 -18.27
C SER A 115 -22.06 -2.54 -19.48
N VAL A 116 -21.51 -1.51 -20.12
CA VAL A 116 -20.58 -1.66 -21.27
C VAL A 116 -19.33 -2.45 -20.90
N TYR A 117 -18.87 -2.33 -19.68
CA TYR A 117 -17.74 -3.06 -19.15
C TYR A 117 -18.15 -4.44 -18.57
N LEU A 118 -19.21 -4.45 -17.76
CA LEU A 118 -19.64 -5.64 -17.02
C LEU A 118 -20.26 -6.71 -17.92
N ASP A 119 -21.03 -6.28 -18.93
CA ASP A 119 -21.74 -7.16 -19.87
C ASP A 119 -21.00 -7.29 -21.21
N ALA A 120 -19.70 -6.97 -21.23
CA ALA A 120 -18.90 -7.05 -22.45
C ALA A 120 -18.91 -8.47 -23.02
N ALA A 121 -19.09 -8.56 -24.35
CA ALA A 121 -19.10 -9.86 -25.03
C ALA A 121 -17.72 -10.55 -24.90
N TYR A 122 -17.71 -11.88 -24.74
CA TYR A 122 -16.50 -12.67 -24.54
C TYR A 122 -15.41 -12.45 -25.60
N ASN A 123 -15.80 -12.10 -26.83
CA ASN A 123 -14.89 -11.83 -27.96
C ASN A 123 -14.53 -10.34 -28.11
N LYS A 124 -15.01 -9.47 -27.22
CA LYS A 124 -14.72 -8.03 -27.18
C LYS A 124 -14.45 -7.58 -25.76
N PRO A 125 -13.40 -8.12 -25.10
CA PRO A 125 -13.12 -7.80 -23.69
C PRO A 125 -12.72 -6.33 -23.52
N PRO A 126 -13.11 -5.69 -22.41
CA PRO A 126 -12.81 -4.26 -22.15
C PRO A 126 -11.35 -4.02 -21.77
N TYR A 127 -10.57 -5.06 -21.57
CA TYR A 127 -9.13 -5.06 -21.27
C TYR A 127 -8.51 -6.36 -21.78
N THR A 128 -7.20 -6.45 -21.84
CA THR A 128 -6.49 -7.68 -22.25
C THR A 128 -6.21 -8.62 -21.07
N ARG A 129 -5.87 -8.05 -19.91
CA ARG A 129 -5.57 -8.77 -18.66
C ARG A 129 -5.84 -7.86 -17.46
N MET A 130 -6.16 -8.43 -16.34
CA MET A 130 -6.25 -7.75 -15.05
C MET A 130 -5.41 -8.53 -14.02
N GLU A 131 -4.62 -7.82 -13.25
CA GLU A 131 -3.89 -8.33 -12.09
C GLU A 131 -4.47 -7.71 -10.83
N VAL A 132 -4.42 -8.46 -9.73
CA VAL A 132 -4.81 -7.99 -8.41
C VAL A 132 -3.67 -8.27 -7.44
N ILE A 133 -3.22 -7.23 -6.76
CA ILE A 133 -2.20 -7.31 -5.73
C ILE A 133 -2.82 -6.86 -4.41
N ILE A 134 -2.68 -7.67 -3.37
CA ILE A 134 -3.14 -7.35 -2.02
C ILE A 134 -1.94 -6.96 -1.18
N LEU A 135 -2.03 -5.79 -0.58
CA LEU A 135 -0.97 -5.13 0.15
C LEU A 135 -1.38 -4.97 1.62
N TYR A 136 -0.39 -5.04 2.52
CA TYR A 136 -0.56 -4.77 3.94
C TYR A 136 0.38 -3.64 4.37
N ALA A 137 -0.19 -2.54 4.85
CA ALA A 137 0.55 -1.33 5.20
C ALA A 137 1.67 -1.59 6.21
N PHE A 138 2.79 -0.87 6.12
CA PHE A 138 3.89 -0.99 7.09
C PHE A 138 3.50 -0.47 8.48
N PRO A 139 4.11 -0.99 9.58
CA PRO A 139 3.84 -0.52 10.94
C PRO A 139 4.09 0.98 11.13
N LEU A 140 5.15 1.54 10.53
CA LEU A 140 5.48 2.97 10.63
C LEU A 140 4.70 3.86 9.65
N ALA A 141 3.95 3.25 8.73
CA ALA A 141 3.03 3.94 7.82
C ALA A 141 1.72 3.14 7.73
N PRO A 142 0.96 3.01 8.85
CA PRO A 142 -0.16 2.09 8.97
C PRO A 142 -1.37 2.46 8.10
N LYS A 143 -1.39 3.69 7.57
CA LYS A 143 -2.46 4.21 6.71
C LYS A 143 -1.88 4.96 5.54
N MET A 144 -2.61 4.91 4.40
CA MET A 144 -2.27 5.73 3.25
C MET A 144 -2.37 7.23 3.58
N GLN A 145 -1.64 8.04 2.83
CA GLN A 145 -1.65 9.49 2.93
C GLN A 145 -1.98 10.09 1.56
N LEU A 146 -2.89 11.06 1.51
CA LEU A 146 -3.03 11.87 0.31
C LEU A 146 -1.81 12.79 0.16
N PRO A 147 -1.17 12.81 -1.01
CA PRO A 147 0.00 13.64 -1.22
C PRO A 147 -0.34 15.12 -1.25
N GLN A 148 0.55 15.95 -0.70
CA GLN A 148 0.43 17.40 -0.70
C GLN A 148 1.15 17.98 -1.93
N LEU A 149 0.50 17.91 -3.11
CA LEU A 149 1.04 18.40 -4.38
C LEU A 149 0.30 19.66 -4.84
N ARG A 150 1.03 20.61 -5.43
CA ARG A 150 0.51 21.90 -5.91
C ARG A 150 0.40 21.98 -7.42
N SER A 151 1.20 21.19 -8.14
CA SER A 151 1.19 21.13 -9.60
C SER A 151 -0.15 20.60 -10.14
N ALA A 152 -0.40 20.89 -11.41
CA ALA A 152 -1.55 20.32 -12.12
C ALA A 152 -1.42 18.78 -12.22
N ALA A 153 -2.53 18.06 -12.19
CA ALA A 153 -2.54 16.60 -12.16
C ALA A 153 -1.74 15.95 -13.32
N ASN A 154 -1.72 16.57 -14.48
CA ASN A 154 -0.97 16.11 -15.65
C ASN A 154 0.55 16.32 -15.55
N GLU A 155 1.03 17.07 -14.58
CA GLU A 155 2.48 17.28 -14.32
C GLU A 155 2.99 16.35 -13.23
N ARG A 156 2.11 15.95 -12.29
CA ARG A 156 2.46 15.14 -11.12
C ARG A 156 3.04 13.81 -11.54
N VAL A 157 4.01 13.33 -10.74
CA VAL A 157 4.60 12.01 -10.87
C VAL A 157 4.32 11.21 -9.61
N TYR A 158 3.65 10.07 -9.77
CA TYR A 158 3.49 9.04 -8.76
C TYR A 158 4.43 7.90 -9.13
N GLU A 159 5.45 7.67 -8.32
CA GLU A 159 6.44 6.63 -8.53
C GLU A 159 6.08 5.39 -7.70
N LEU A 160 5.56 4.38 -8.38
CA LEU A 160 5.28 3.07 -7.80
C LEU A 160 6.52 2.19 -7.93
N ARG A 161 7.00 1.65 -6.81
CA ARG A 161 8.13 0.73 -6.76
C ARG A 161 7.73 -0.62 -6.18
N SER A 162 8.27 -1.68 -6.77
CA SER A 162 8.22 -3.05 -6.27
C SER A 162 9.65 -3.54 -6.06
N TYR A 163 9.93 -4.04 -4.85
CA TYR A 163 11.24 -4.59 -4.49
C TYR A 163 11.08 -6.07 -4.17
N GLU A 164 11.62 -6.92 -5.04
CA GLU A 164 11.63 -8.36 -4.89
C GLU A 164 12.85 -8.82 -4.09
N SER A 165 12.68 -9.82 -3.27
CA SER A 165 13.75 -10.46 -2.52
C SER A 165 13.87 -11.94 -2.89
N ALA A 166 15.09 -12.51 -2.72
CA ALA A 166 15.35 -13.88 -3.11
C ALA A 166 14.64 -14.94 -2.24
N THR A 167 14.30 -14.60 -1.00
CA THR A 167 13.58 -15.47 -0.05
C THR A 167 12.75 -14.64 0.92
N GLU A 168 11.78 -15.28 1.59
CA GLU A 168 10.94 -14.64 2.61
C GLU A 168 11.75 -14.09 3.79
N LYS A 169 12.87 -14.76 4.15
CA LYS A 169 13.76 -14.29 5.22
C LYS A 169 14.49 -13.00 4.81
N ILE A 170 14.97 -12.93 3.57
CA ILE A 170 15.63 -11.74 3.02
C ILE A 170 14.61 -10.60 2.85
N PHE A 171 13.40 -10.92 2.41
CA PHE A 171 12.28 -9.99 2.35
C PHE A 171 11.94 -9.39 3.73
N ALA A 172 11.81 -10.23 4.77
CA ALA A 172 11.55 -9.75 6.13
C ALA A 172 12.65 -8.79 6.62
N ASN A 173 13.91 -9.04 6.25
CA ASN A 173 15.02 -8.13 6.54
C ASN A 173 14.88 -6.80 5.79
N LYS A 174 14.43 -6.78 4.52
CA LYS A 174 14.18 -5.52 3.80
C LYS A 174 13.01 -4.75 4.42
N VAL A 175 11.94 -5.42 4.84
CA VAL A 175 10.82 -4.80 5.57
C VAL A 175 11.31 -4.20 6.90
N GLN A 176 12.18 -4.91 7.64
CA GLN A 176 12.81 -4.39 8.85
C GLN A 176 13.66 -3.14 8.57
N MET A 177 14.45 -3.13 7.50
CA MET A 177 15.23 -1.96 7.08
C MET A 177 14.34 -0.72 6.86
N PHE A 178 13.18 -0.88 6.21
CA PHE A 178 12.22 0.20 6.01
C PHE A 178 11.66 0.75 7.33
N ASN A 179 11.33 -0.13 8.27
CA ASN A 179 10.68 0.23 9.53
C ASN A 179 11.73 0.52 10.61
N GLU A 180 12.31 -0.49 11.23
CA GLU A 180 13.23 -0.38 12.36
C GLU A 180 14.58 0.24 11.95
N GLY A 181 15.04 -0.03 10.73
CA GLY A 181 16.25 0.59 10.16
C GLY A 181 16.11 2.08 9.86
N GLY A 182 14.86 2.59 9.76
CA GLY A 182 14.59 4.02 9.65
C GLY A 182 14.46 4.56 8.22
N GLU A 183 14.30 3.72 7.19
CA GLU A 183 14.15 4.17 5.80
C GLU A 183 12.84 4.97 5.60
N VAL A 184 11.70 4.56 6.24
CA VAL A 184 10.43 5.34 6.22
C VAL A 184 10.58 6.73 6.86
N PRO A 185 11.14 6.90 8.06
CA PRO A 185 11.45 8.21 8.61
C PRO A 185 12.36 9.06 7.71
N LEU A 186 13.35 8.44 7.08
CA LEU A 186 14.26 9.11 6.15
C LEU A 186 13.51 9.67 4.92
N PHE A 187 12.67 8.89 4.28
CA PHE A 187 11.80 9.35 3.19
C PHE A 187 10.92 10.52 3.63
N LYS A 188 10.35 10.44 4.84
CA LYS A 188 9.54 11.52 5.39
C LYS A 188 10.36 12.80 5.61
N ARG A 189 11.55 12.70 6.20
CA ARG A 189 12.46 13.83 6.42
C ARG A 189 12.90 14.50 5.11
N LEU A 190 13.12 13.70 4.07
CA LEU A 190 13.49 14.16 2.75
C LEU A 190 12.29 14.53 1.86
N ASN A 191 11.09 14.59 2.44
CA ASN A 191 9.87 15.05 1.82
C ASN A 191 9.47 14.30 0.53
N PHE A 192 9.58 12.97 0.54
CA PHE A 192 9.17 12.12 -0.59
C PHE A 192 7.66 12.04 -0.78
N ASN A 193 6.89 12.62 0.14
CA ASN A 193 5.44 12.77 0.04
C ASN A 193 4.74 11.44 -0.35
N ALA A 194 5.03 10.39 0.42
CA ALA A 194 4.62 9.03 0.11
C ALA A 194 3.12 8.81 0.33
N VAL A 195 2.51 8.05 -0.57
CA VAL A 195 1.12 7.59 -0.45
C VAL A 195 1.02 6.39 0.49
N PHE A 196 1.85 5.37 0.29
CA PHE A 196 1.87 4.17 1.11
C PHE A 196 3.23 3.47 1.07
N TYR A 197 3.47 2.63 2.07
CA TYR A 197 4.51 1.59 2.12
C TYR A 197 3.84 0.31 2.59
N SER A 198 4.14 -0.83 1.96
CA SER A 198 3.42 -2.08 2.24
C SER A 198 4.20 -3.34 1.89
N GLU A 199 3.83 -4.43 2.53
CA GLU A 199 4.16 -5.79 2.15
C GLU A 199 3.15 -6.29 1.11
N VAL A 200 3.57 -6.99 0.08
CA VAL A 200 2.68 -7.76 -0.78
C VAL A 200 2.35 -9.06 -0.04
N ILE A 201 1.07 -9.29 0.25
CA ILE A 201 0.60 -10.51 0.90
C ILE A 201 -0.05 -11.50 -0.06
N ALA A 202 -0.45 -11.03 -1.25
CA ALA A 202 -0.91 -11.86 -2.36
C ALA A 202 -0.72 -11.12 -3.68
N GLY A 203 -0.15 -11.75 -4.69
CA GLY A 203 0.10 -11.18 -6.00
C GLY A 203 1.22 -11.91 -6.74
N ALA A 204 1.65 -11.34 -7.86
CA ALA A 204 2.85 -11.79 -8.58
C ALA A 204 4.13 -11.24 -7.93
N HIS A 205 5.29 -11.79 -8.32
CA HIS A 205 6.63 -11.31 -7.94
C HIS A 205 6.95 -11.43 -6.43
N MET A 206 6.29 -12.35 -5.71
CA MET A 206 6.55 -12.56 -4.28
C MET A 206 7.84 -13.37 -4.03
N PRO A 207 8.53 -13.12 -2.91
CA PRO A 207 8.21 -12.13 -1.88
C PRO A 207 8.68 -10.73 -2.25
N ASN A 208 7.79 -9.75 -2.14
CA ASN A 208 8.10 -8.36 -2.47
C ASN A 208 7.35 -7.35 -1.58
N LEU A 209 7.90 -6.15 -1.51
CA LEU A 209 7.22 -4.99 -0.95
C LEU A 209 6.93 -3.97 -2.06
N MET A 210 5.92 -3.16 -1.84
CA MET A 210 5.58 -2.06 -2.74
C MET A 210 5.37 -0.77 -1.95
N TYR A 211 5.75 0.34 -2.57
CA TYR A 211 5.46 1.68 -2.04
C TYR A 211 5.29 2.69 -3.17
N MET A 212 4.65 3.79 -2.85
CA MET A 212 4.39 4.87 -3.81
C MET A 212 4.81 6.20 -3.21
N THR A 213 5.73 6.89 -3.88
CA THR A 213 6.16 8.26 -3.59
C THR A 213 5.67 9.23 -4.66
N THR A 214 5.59 10.51 -4.34
CA THR A 214 5.00 11.50 -5.25
C THR A 214 5.82 12.76 -5.35
N PHE A 215 5.77 13.39 -6.52
CA PHE A 215 6.56 14.57 -6.86
C PHE A 215 5.75 15.52 -7.73
N GLU A 216 6.05 16.82 -7.66
CA GLU A 216 5.39 17.85 -8.47
C GLU A 216 5.58 17.62 -9.97
N ASN A 217 6.74 17.08 -10.37
CA ASN A 217 7.11 16.73 -11.75
C ASN A 217 8.34 15.81 -11.75
N MET A 218 8.77 15.39 -12.93
CA MET A 218 9.94 14.52 -13.08
C MET A 218 11.25 15.18 -12.64
N GLN A 219 11.41 16.47 -12.82
CA GLN A 219 12.62 17.19 -12.40
C GLN A 219 12.75 17.21 -10.86
N GLU A 220 11.66 17.47 -10.15
CA GLU A 220 11.61 17.40 -8.68
C GLU A 220 11.89 15.96 -8.20
N ARG A 221 11.35 14.97 -8.88
CA ARG A 221 11.64 13.54 -8.60
C ARG A 221 13.15 13.28 -8.66
N GLU A 222 13.84 13.69 -9.73
CA GLU A 222 15.28 13.48 -9.88
C GLU A 222 16.08 14.20 -8.77
N ALA A 223 15.68 15.41 -8.42
CA ALA A 223 16.33 16.19 -7.34
C ALA A 223 16.18 15.50 -5.98
N HIS A 224 14.98 14.97 -5.64
CA HIS A 224 14.73 14.25 -4.40
C HIS A 224 15.56 12.97 -4.30
N TRP A 225 15.60 12.17 -5.37
CA TRP A 225 16.39 10.93 -5.38
C TRP A 225 17.89 11.19 -5.30
N LYS A 226 18.39 12.26 -5.94
CA LYS A 226 19.78 12.69 -5.77
C LYS A 226 20.07 13.02 -4.32
N THR A 227 19.22 13.84 -3.69
CA THR A 227 19.37 14.20 -2.27
C THR A 227 19.35 12.96 -1.38
N PHE A 228 18.46 12.00 -1.65
CA PHE A 228 18.37 10.74 -0.91
C PHE A 228 19.67 9.93 -0.98
N VAL A 229 20.20 9.73 -2.18
CA VAL A 229 21.45 8.94 -2.38
C VAL A 229 22.67 9.63 -1.73
N GLU A 230 22.68 10.96 -1.68
CA GLU A 230 23.76 11.74 -1.08
C GLU A 230 23.62 11.88 0.44
N ASP A 231 22.47 11.57 1.02
CA ASP A 231 22.17 11.73 2.44
C ASP A 231 23.03 10.83 3.34
N ALA A 232 23.53 11.41 4.46
CA ALA A 232 24.43 10.72 5.37
C ALA A 232 23.75 9.55 6.11
N GLU A 233 22.46 9.69 6.46
CA GLU A 233 21.72 8.59 7.12
C GLU A 233 21.48 7.45 6.14
N TRP A 234 21.14 7.75 4.87
CA TRP A 234 21.03 6.73 3.83
C TRP A 234 22.34 5.98 3.62
N LYS A 235 23.46 6.71 3.47
CA LYS A 235 24.79 6.10 3.30
C LYS A 235 25.15 5.19 4.47
N LYS A 236 24.84 5.62 5.70
CA LYS A 236 25.03 4.80 6.89
C LYS A 236 24.14 3.55 6.85
N LEU A 237 22.83 3.71 6.66
CA LEU A 237 21.86 2.62 6.65
C LEU A 237 22.16 1.60 5.55
N SER A 238 22.39 2.07 4.32
CA SER A 238 22.66 1.21 3.17
C SER A 238 24.02 0.51 3.22
N SER A 239 24.97 0.96 4.07
CA SER A 239 26.27 0.31 4.27
C SER A 239 26.29 -0.73 5.41
N MET A 240 25.19 -0.85 6.19
CA MET A 240 25.10 -1.81 7.29
C MET A 240 25.15 -3.25 6.75
N PRO A 241 26.05 -4.11 7.27
CA PRO A 241 26.21 -5.49 6.76
C PRO A 241 24.90 -6.31 6.79
N GLU A 242 24.07 -6.10 7.81
CA GLU A 242 22.79 -6.79 7.97
C GLU A 242 21.75 -6.46 6.90
N TYR A 243 21.89 -5.33 6.20
CA TYR A 243 20.95 -4.89 5.15
C TYR A 243 21.48 -5.05 3.72
N GLN A 244 22.66 -5.67 3.57
CA GLN A 244 23.22 -5.92 2.24
C GLN A 244 22.48 -7.04 1.51
N ASN A 245 22.34 -6.88 0.18
CA ASN A 245 21.80 -7.91 -0.72
C ASN A 245 20.37 -8.36 -0.37
N ASN A 246 19.55 -7.47 0.21
CA ASN A 246 18.16 -7.78 0.56
C ASN A 246 17.12 -7.45 -0.52
N VAL A 247 17.56 -6.94 -1.68
CA VAL A 247 16.76 -6.73 -2.88
C VAL A 247 17.42 -7.41 -4.07
N GLN A 248 16.66 -8.23 -4.81
CA GLN A 248 17.12 -8.94 -6.00
C GLN A 248 16.69 -8.23 -7.29
N HIS A 249 15.49 -7.68 -7.31
CA HIS A 249 14.93 -6.98 -8.47
C HIS A 249 14.11 -5.77 -8.02
N ILE A 250 14.14 -4.71 -8.85
CA ILE A 250 13.38 -3.48 -8.60
C ILE A 250 12.62 -3.13 -9.87
N ASP A 251 11.28 -3.06 -9.77
CA ASP A 251 10.44 -2.44 -10.77
C ASP A 251 10.08 -1.01 -10.37
N ILE A 252 10.14 -0.11 -11.34
CA ILE A 252 9.77 1.30 -11.17
C ILE A 252 8.77 1.67 -12.26
N THR A 253 7.59 2.09 -11.84
CA THR A 253 6.54 2.57 -12.75
C THR A 253 6.17 4.00 -12.42
N PHE A 254 6.24 4.88 -13.42
CA PHE A 254 5.78 6.27 -13.30
C PHE A 254 4.33 6.38 -13.75
N LEU A 255 3.52 6.99 -12.88
CA LEU A 255 2.09 7.10 -13.04
C LEU A 255 1.65 8.57 -12.99
N ARG A 256 0.52 8.88 -13.66
CA ARG A 256 -0.22 10.13 -13.51
C ARG A 256 -1.64 9.83 -13.04
N PRO A 257 -2.19 10.61 -12.09
CA PRO A 257 -3.58 10.44 -11.69
C PRO A 257 -4.49 10.89 -12.84
N LEU A 258 -5.62 10.22 -12.99
CA LEU A 258 -6.67 10.66 -13.90
C LEU A 258 -7.50 11.76 -13.22
N LEU A 259 -8.11 12.65 -13.99
CA LEU A 259 -8.80 13.83 -13.47
C LEU A 259 -9.97 13.50 -12.53
N TYR A 260 -10.51 12.30 -12.61
CA TYR A 260 -11.58 11.81 -11.74
C TYR A 260 -11.07 10.95 -10.57
N SER A 261 -9.74 10.76 -10.46
CA SER A 261 -9.11 10.14 -9.29
C SER A 261 -9.29 11.02 -8.06
N ASP A 262 -9.40 10.42 -6.88
CA ASP A 262 -9.44 11.16 -5.61
C ASP A 262 -8.04 11.71 -5.21
N PHE A 263 -7.01 11.47 -6.02
CA PHE A 263 -5.60 11.81 -5.78
C PHE A 263 -5.14 13.06 -6.52
#